data_eb8a8a34b298a9ff68eaaf05687c9a61
#
_entry.id   eb8a8a34b298a9ff68eaaf05687c9a61
#
_cell.length_a   1.000
_cell.length_b   1.000
_cell.length_c   1.000
_cell.angle_alpha   90.00
_cell.angle_beta   90.00
_cell.angle_gamma   90.00
#
_symmetry.space_group_name_H-M   'P 1'
#
loop_
_entity.id
_entity.type
_entity.pdbx_description
1 polymer ?
#
loop_
_entity_poly.entity_id
_entity_poly.type
_entity_poly.pdbx_seq_one_letter_code
_entity_poly.pdbx_strand_id
1 'polypeptide(L)'
;MDIDGTRSYHVNELELLNEFVTGYYYTFAQNYDSPYLMVPPWEPHGANKAGLVTYSRGEITDALRRSLPISDSFSKFTDLDRCYSISRVPVDNGKMLCLYNVHLSAYGSSAEVRSGQLGMLFADMKADYDRGNYVICGGDFNHNLRTDASSNAPEWAQPFPREELPEGFRMGMDSLRA
;
A
#
# COMPACT_ATOMS: atom_id res chain seq x y z
N MET A 1 8.67 0.84 -4.44
CA MET A 1 9.43 1.40 -5.57
C MET A 1 10.40 2.41 -5.01
N ASP A 2 11.69 2.28 -5.32
CA ASP A 2 12.73 3.16 -4.81
C ASP A 2 12.98 4.31 -5.79
N ILE A 3 13.14 5.52 -5.24
CA ILE A 3 13.56 6.71 -6.01
C ILE A 3 15.07 6.88 -5.91
N ASP A 4 15.61 6.60 -4.73
CA ASP A 4 17.05 6.58 -4.45
C ASP A 4 17.30 5.70 -3.22
N GLY A 5 18.23 4.75 -3.35
CA GLY A 5 18.57 3.87 -2.25
C GLY A 5 19.67 2.89 -2.65
N THR A 6 20.49 2.48 -1.69
CA THR A 6 21.54 1.48 -1.92
C THR A 6 21.00 0.15 -2.40
N ARG A 7 19.82 -0.28 -1.93
CA ARG A 7 19.19 -1.54 -2.33
C ARG A 7 18.73 -1.54 -3.80
N SER A 8 18.47 -0.38 -4.39
CA SER A 8 18.20 -0.19 -5.82
C SER A 8 19.43 0.27 -6.60
N TYR A 9 20.62 0.19 -6.01
CA TYR A 9 21.88 0.68 -6.59
C TYR A 9 21.80 2.14 -7.05
N HIS A 10 21.05 2.97 -6.32
CA HIS A 10 20.76 4.38 -6.64
C HIS A 10 20.04 4.58 -7.98
N VAL A 11 19.38 3.54 -8.49
CA VAL A 11 18.52 3.63 -9.66
C VAL A 11 17.18 4.24 -9.26
N ASN A 12 16.75 5.27 -9.98
CA ASN A 12 15.40 5.80 -9.87
C ASN A 12 14.44 4.88 -10.63
N GLU A 13 13.83 3.93 -9.91
CA GLU A 13 12.92 2.94 -10.49
C GLU A 13 11.67 3.59 -11.11
N LEU A 14 11.23 4.75 -10.59
CA LEU A 14 10.09 5.48 -11.14
C LEU A 14 10.41 6.07 -12.52
N GLU A 15 11.56 6.71 -12.67
CA GLU A 15 12.00 7.23 -13.97
C GLU A 15 12.19 6.10 -14.97
N LEU A 16 12.86 5.04 -14.57
CA LEU A 16 13.08 3.87 -15.42
C LEU A 16 11.75 3.27 -15.90
N LEU A 17 10.76 3.12 -14.99
CA LEU A 17 9.46 2.58 -15.36
C LEU A 17 8.68 3.53 -16.30
N ASN A 18 8.78 4.84 -16.09
CA ASN A 18 8.12 5.84 -16.93
C ASN A 18 8.62 5.83 -18.39
N GLU A 19 9.84 5.36 -18.64
CA GLU A 19 10.35 5.16 -20.01
C GLU A 19 9.59 4.05 -20.76
N PHE A 20 9.09 3.05 -20.03
CA PHE A 20 8.37 1.90 -20.61
C PHE A 20 6.84 2.07 -20.56
N VAL A 21 6.31 2.73 -19.52
CA VAL A 21 4.86 2.89 -19.32
C VAL A 21 4.40 4.22 -19.93
N THR A 22 4.50 4.33 -21.25
CA THR A 22 4.08 5.54 -21.98
C THR A 22 2.57 5.61 -22.12
N GLY A 23 2.01 6.82 -22.06
CA GLY A 23 0.56 7.04 -22.25
C GLY A 23 -0.30 6.66 -21.05
N TYR A 24 0.31 6.52 -19.88
CA TYR A 24 -0.41 6.37 -18.62
C TYR A 24 -0.28 7.63 -17.78
N TYR A 25 -1.34 7.95 -17.06
CA TYR A 25 -1.30 8.86 -15.92
C TYR A 25 -0.75 8.09 -14.72
N TYR A 26 -0.07 8.78 -13.79
CA TYR A 26 0.40 8.13 -12.59
C TYR A 26 0.34 9.05 -11.37
N THR A 27 0.29 8.45 -10.19
CA THR A 27 0.48 9.13 -8.91
C THR A 27 1.59 8.44 -8.14
N PHE A 28 2.40 9.24 -7.45
CA PHE A 28 3.43 8.77 -6.53
C PHE A 28 3.09 9.22 -5.11
N ALA A 29 3.04 8.26 -4.19
CA ALA A 29 2.87 8.51 -2.76
C ALA A 29 4.12 8.06 -2.00
N GLN A 30 4.89 9.03 -1.49
CA GLN A 30 6.07 8.74 -0.70
C GLN A 30 5.70 7.93 0.54
N ASN A 31 6.25 6.72 0.63
CA ASN A 31 6.02 5.80 1.74
C ASN A 31 7.15 5.88 2.77
N TYR A 32 8.35 6.21 2.32
CA TYR A 32 9.54 6.28 3.15
C TYR A 32 10.55 7.30 2.62
N ASP A 33 11.13 8.07 3.54
CA ASP A 33 12.24 8.98 3.24
C ASP A 33 13.15 9.07 4.47
N SER A 34 14.32 8.48 4.38
CA SER A 34 15.32 8.53 5.44
C SER A 34 16.65 8.98 4.88
N PRO A 35 17.28 10.01 5.47
CA PRO A 35 18.61 10.41 5.07
C PRO A 35 19.68 9.34 5.41
N TYR A 36 19.38 8.45 6.37
CA TYR A 36 20.27 7.38 6.73
C TYR A 36 19.53 6.23 7.43
N LEU A 37 19.41 5.10 6.73
CA LEU A 37 18.86 3.86 7.27
C LEU A 37 19.98 2.97 7.82
N MET A 38 20.07 2.82 9.15
CA MET A 38 21.09 2.03 9.84
C MET A 38 20.92 0.50 9.76
N VAL A 39 19.94 0.02 9.01
CA VAL A 39 19.59 -1.41 8.92
C VAL A 39 20.01 -1.96 7.57
N PRO A 40 20.67 -3.14 7.51
CA PRO A 40 21.22 -3.91 8.64
C PRO A 40 22.48 -3.23 9.23
N PRO A 41 22.79 -3.41 10.53
CA PRO A 41 23.88 -2.69 11.18
C PRO A 41 25.27 -2.95 10.59
N TRP A 42 25.47 -4.13 9.98
CA TRP A 42 26.74 -4.53 9.35
C TRP A 42 26.89 -4.04 7.90
N GLU A 43 25.80 -3.57 7.29
CA GLU A 43 25.78 -3.00 5.95
C GLU A 43 24.61 -2.01 5.82
N PRO A 44 24.75 -0.81 6.42
CA PRO A 44 23.65 0.16 6.44
C PRO A 44 23.21 0.56 5.04
N HIS A 45 21.90 0.62 4.81
CA HIS A 45 21.34 1.03 3.51
C HIS A 45 21.55 2.52 3.19
N GLY A 46 22.02 3.33 4.15
CA GLY A 46 22.24 4.76 3.92
C GLY A 46 20.94 5.52 3.62
N ALA A 47 21.04 6.55 2.79
CA ALA A 47 19.86 7.29 2.35
C ALA A 47 18.93 6.39 1.54
N ASN A 48 17.63 6.48 1.82
CA ASN A 48 16.62 5.69 1.11
C ASN A 48 15.32 6.46 0.98
N LYS A 49 14.85 6.61 -0.25
CA LYS A 49 13.57 7.22 -0.57
C LYS A 49 12.76 6.27 -1.43
N ALA A 50 11.57 5.93 -0.95
CA ALA A 50 10.68 4.96 -1.60
C ALA A 50 9.22 5.37 -1.52
N GLY A 51 8.39 4.86 -2.45
CA GLY A 51 6.98 5.15 -2.47
C GLY A 51 6.13 4.13 -3.19
N LEU A 52 4.84 4.41 -3.20
CA LEU A 52 3.80 3.69 -3.92
C LEU A 52 3.51 4.42 -5.23
N VAL A 53 3.39 3.67 -6.30
CA VAL A 53 3.04 4.21 -7.62
C VAL A 53 1.77 3.53 -8.12
N THR A 54 0.84 4.34 -8.61
CA THR A 54 -0.38 3.85 -9.25
C THR A 54 -0.42 4.40 -10.67
N TYR A 55 -0.50 3.52 -11.66
CA TYR A 55 -0.66 3.87 -13.06
C TYR A 55 -2.09 3.63 -13.52
N SER A 56 -2.62 4.53 -14.34
CA SER A 56 -3.94 4.43 -14.95
C SER A 56 -3.92 4.89 -16.41
N ARG A 57 -4.68 4.22 -17.28
CA ARG A 57 -4.94 4.73 -18.63
C ARG A 57 -5.94 5.87 -18.64
N GLY A 58 -6.90 5.84 -17.70
CA GLY A 58 -7.80 6.97 -17.48
C GLY A 58 -7.11 8.06 -16.70
N GLU A 59 -7.49 9.31 -16.97
CA GLU A 59 -6.96 10.48 -16.26
C GLU A 59 -7.23 10.37 -14.75
N ILE A 60 -6.19 10.55 -13.95
CA ILE A 60 -6.32 10.65 -12.50
C ILE A 60 -6.60 12.11 -12.16
N THR A 61 -7.83 12.42 -11.80
CA THR A 61 -8.28 13.80 -11.55
C THR A 61 -8.12 14.24 -10.09
N ASP A 62 -7.99 13.28 -9.18
CA ASP A 62 -7.75 13.53 -7.75
C ASP A 62 -6.87 12.43 -7.15
N ALA A 63 -5.95 12.82 -6.28
CA ALA A 63 -5.07 11.89 -5.60
C ALA A 63 -4.80 12.32 -4.15
N LEU A 64 -4.83 11.37 -3.24
CA LEU A 64 -4.61 11.60 -1.82
C LEU A 64 -3.63 10.56 -1.27
N ARG A 65 -2.65 11.03 -0.48
CA ARG A 65 -1.79 10.19 0.36
C ARG A 65 -2.30 10.22 1.79
N ARG A 66 -2.47 9.06 2.40
CA ARG A 66 -2.87 8.91 3.81
C ARG A 66 -1.74 8.25 4.58
N SER A 67 -1.17 8.99 5.54
CA SER A 67 -0.23 8.40 6.51
C SER A 67 -0.95 7.43 7.41
N LEU A 68 -0.35 6.28 7.62
CA LEU A 68 -0.85 5.26 8.52
C LEU A 68 -0.26 5.44 9.93
N PRO A 69 -1.00 5.07 10.99
CA PRO A 69 -0.44 5.04 12.34
C PRO A 69 0.73 4.05 12.40
N ILE A 70 1.79 4.44 13.06
CA ILE A 70 2.98 3.63 13.35
C ILE A 70 3.19 3.57 14.87
N SER A 71 4.04 2.64 15.33
CA SER A 71 4.36 2.50 16.75
C SER A 71 5.07 3.74 17.30
N ASP A 72 4.68 4.21 18.48
CA ASP A 72 5.33 5.32 19.21
C ASP A 72 6.56 4.89 20.02
N SER A 73 6.92 3.60 19.99
CA SER A 73 8.03 3.03 20.77
C SER A 73 9.39 3.23 20.08
N PHE A 74 10.47 2.83 20.77
CA PHE A 74 11.86 2.84 20.25
C PHE A 74 12.03 2.12 18.89
N SER A 75 11.08 1.26 18.52
CA SER A 75 10.97 0.65 17.19
C SER A 75 10.78 1.66 16.06
N LYS A 76 10.48 2.93 16.37
CA LYS A 76 10.35 4.02 15.39
C LYS A 76 11.60 4.21 14.50
N PHE A 77 12.78 3.82 14.98
CA PHE A 77 14.02 3.83 14.19
C PHE A 77 14.09 2.69 13.15
N THR A 78 13.25 1.66 13.32
CA THR A 78 13.16 0.49 12.44
C THR A 78 11.78 0.36 11.78
N ASP A 79 10.78 1.07 12.30
CA ASP A 79 9.44 1.09 11.72
C ASP A 79 9.40 2.18 10.65
N LEU A 80 9.29 1.72 9.41
CA LEU A 80 9.25 2.58 8.24
C LEU A 80 7.92 3.34 8.23
N ASP A 81 7.94 4.61 7.85
CA ASP A 81 6.72 5.34 7.53
C ASP A 81 5.85 4.50 6.59
N ARG A 82 4.56 4.43 6.91
CA ARG A 82 3.60 3.66 6.11
C ARG A 82 2.51 4.57 5.60
N CYS A 83 2.03 4.27 4.42
CA CYS A 83 0.91 5.00 3.83
C CYS A 83 0.09 4.12 2.91
N TYR A 84 -1.06 4.62 2.52
CA TYR A 84 -1.72 4.24 1.29
C TYR A 84 -2.01 5.49 0.44
N SER A 85 -2.15 5.27 -0.85
CA SER A 85 -2.62 6.30 -1.78
C SER A 85 -4.01 5.95 -2.28
N ILE A 86 -4.78 6.99 -2.58
CA ILE A 86 -6.07 6.90 -3.26
C ILE A 86 -5.93 7.69 -4.54
N SER A 87 -6.15 7.04 -5.68
CA SER A 87 -6.16 7.70 -7.00
C SER A 87 -7.56 7.57 -7.58
N ARG A 88 -8.19 8.68 -7.97
CA ARG A 88 -9.56 8.72 -8.47
C ARG A 88 -9.59 9.00 -9.95
N VAL A 89 -10.22 8.09 -10.68
CA VAL A 89 -10.39 8.13 -12.14
C VAL A 89 -11.87 8.26 -12.45
N PRO A 90 -12.32 9.31 -13.16
CA PRO A 90 -13.71 9.43 -13.58
C PRO A 90 -14.11 8.27 -14.51
N VAL A 91 -15.34 7.81 -14.40
CA VAL A 91 -15.95 6.84 -15.31
C VAL A 91 -17.22 7.38 -15.95
N ASP A 92 -17.61 6.83 -17.09
CA ASP A 92 -18.64 7.38 -17.99
C ASP A 92 -20.01 7.62 -17.34
N ASN A 93 -20.31 6.95 -16.23
CA ASN A 93 -21.58 7.09 -15.52
C ASN A 93 -21.58 8.19 -14.42
N GLY A 94 -20.59 9.06 -14.42
CA GLY A 94 -20.45 10.15 -13.46
C GLY A 94 -19.95 9.74 -12.07
N LYS A 95 -19.51 8.48 -11.90
CA LYS A 95 -18.88 7.97 -10.67
C LYS A 95 -17.36 8.01 -10.81
N MET A 96 -16.68 7.65 -9.73
CA MET A 96 -15.24 7.48 -9.70
C MET A 96 -14.84 6.01 -9.55
N LEU A 97 -13.78 5.61 -10.21
CA LEU A 97 -13.00 4.45 -9.84
C LEU A 97 -11.92 4.90 -8.86
N CYS A 98 -12.04 4.47 -7.61
CA CYS A 98 -11.11 4.78 -6.53
C CYS A 98 -10.11 3.64 -6.38
N LEU A 99 -8.86 3.89 -6.74
CA LEU A 99 -7.77 2.93 -6.68
C LEU A 99 -6.97 3.18 -5.40
N TYR A 100 -7.07 2.26 -4.45
CA TYR A 100 -6.32 2.26 -3.21
C TYR A 100 -5.06 1.41 -3.38
N ASN A 101 -3.88 2.00 -3.21
CA ASN A 101 -2.60 1.31 -3.24
C ASN A 101 -1.97 1.39 -1.87
N VAL A 102 -1.73 0.25 -1.23
CA VAL A 102 -1.39 0.16 0.20
C VAL A 102 -0.02 -0.46 0.42
N HIS A 103 0.65 -0.02 1.49
CA HIS A 103 1.78 -0.72 2.07
C HIS A 103 1.66 -0.66 3.60
N LEU A 104 1.09 -1.71 4.17
CA LEU A 104 0.84 -1.82 5.61
C LEU A 104 2.11 -2.25 6.36
N SER A 105 2.09 -2.09 7.68
CA SER A 105 3.20 -2.51 8.52
C SER A 105 3.39 -4.03 8.50
N ALA A 106 4.67 -4.42 8.46
CA ALA A 106 5.11 -5.81 8.49
C ALA A 106 5.31 -6.31 9.95
N TYR A 107 6.29 -7.19 10.13
CA TYR A 107 6.75 -7.66 11.44
C TYR A 107 7.20 -6.50 12.35
N GLY A 108 7.13 -6.70 13.66
CA GLY A 108 7.55 -5.71 14.67
C GLY A 108 6.48 -4.69 15.05
N SER A 109 5.40 -4.53 14.30
CA SER A 109 4.25 -3.71 14.70
C SER A 109 3.31 -4.49 15.63
N SER A 110 2.70 -3.77 16.59
CA SER A 110 1.71 -4.39 17.48
C SER A 110 0.42 -4.75 16.74
N ALA A 111 -0.39 -5.63 17.33
CA ALA A 111 -1.70 -5.98 16.78
C ALA A 111 -2.60 -4.74 16.66
N GLU A 112 -2.53 -3.84 17.65
CA GLU A 112 -3.29 -2.60 17.70
C GLU A 112 -2.94 -1.67 16.53
N VAL A 113 -1.63 -1.54 16.20
CA VAL A 113 -1.18 -0.73 15.05
C VAL A 113 -1.73 -1.31 13.74
N ARG A 114 -1.61 -2.63 13.56
CA ARG A 114 -2.12 -3.29 12.33
C ARG A 114 -3.64 -3.16 12.19
N SER A 115 -4.38 -3.40 13.28
CA SER A 115 -5.84 -3.22 13.28
C SER A 115 -6.23 -1.76 13.03
N GLY A 116 -5.51 -0.80 13.64
CA GLY A 116 -5.73 0.63 13.40
C GLY A 116 -5.48 1.02 11.93
N GLN A 117 -4.46 0.45 11.29
CA GLN A 117 -4.17 0.70 9.88
C GLN A 117 -5.28 0.14 8.95
N LEU A 118 -5.73 -1.08 9.21
CA LEU A 118 -6.84 -1.69 8.46
C LEU A 118 -8.15 -0.94 8.70
N GLY A 119 -8.46 -0.58 9.95
CA GLY A 119 -9.66 0.18 10.28
C GLY A 119 -9.73 1.52 9.55
N MET A 120 -8.60 2.25 9.47
CA MET A 120 -8.52 3.51 8.73
C MET A 120 -8.71 3.30 7.23
N LEU A 121 -8.07 2.29 6.65
CA LEU A 121 -8.20 1.93 5.24
C LEU A 121 -9.66 1.55 4.91
N PHE A 122 -10.28 0.69 5.70
CA PHE A 122 -11.65 0.23 5.49
C PHE A 122 -12.67 1.35 5.63
N ALA A 123 -12.45 2.29 6.56
CA ALA A 123 -13.32 3.46 6.71
C ALA A 123 -13.30 4.35 5.47
N ASP A 124 -12.12 4.65 4.91
CA ASP A 124 -12.00 5.47 3.71
C ASP A 124 -12.59 4.73 2.48
N MET A 125 -12.29 3.43 2.32
CA MET A 125 -12.86 2.60 1.24
C MET A 125 -14.39 2.57 1.32
N LYS A 126 -14.95 2.36 2.52
CA LYS A 126 -16.41 2.34 2.75
C LYS A 126 -17.03 3.69 2.42
N ALA A 127 -16.40 4.78 2.81
CA ALA A 127 -16.89 6.12 2.52
C ALA A 127 -16.95 6.41 1.02
N ASP A 128 -15.96 5.98 0.24
CA ASP A 128 -15.99 6.13 -1.22
C ASP A 128 -17.05 5.20 -1.85
N TYR A 129 -17.21 3.97 -1.35
CA TYR A 129 -18.24 3.05 -1.80
C TYR A 129 -19.67 3.56 -1.52
N ASP A 130 -19.91 4.12 -0.34
CA ASP A 130 -21.22 4.66 0.04
C ASP A 130 -21.64 5.88 -0.78
N ARG A 131 -20.66 6.60 -1.37
CA ARG A 131 -20.91 7.64 -2.38
C ARG A 131 -21.30 7.06 -3.74
N GLY A 132 -21.32 5.73 -3.87
CA GLY A 132 -21.66 5.01 -5.09
C GLY A 132 -20.47 4.84 -6.05
N ASN A 133 -19.25 5.09 -5.62
CA ASN A 133 -18.05 4.90 -6.41
C ASN A 133 -17.65 3.43 -6.48
N TYR A 134 -16.80 3.11 -7.47
CA TYR A 134 -16.15 1.82 -7.57
C TYR A 134 -14.85 1.85 -6.78
N VAL A 135 -14.62 0.87 -5.92
CA VAL A 135 -13.44 0.82 -5.06
C VAL A 135 -12.65 -0.46 -5.30
N ILE A 136 -11.38 -0.30 -5.60
CA ILE A 136 -10.41 -1.40 -5.72
C ILE A 136 -9.23 -1.09 -4.82
N CYS A 137 -8.82 -2.08 -4.02
CA CYS A 137 -7.64 -1.98 -3.18
C CYS A 137 -6.65 -3.08 -3.52
N GLY A 138 -5.39 -2.70 -3.67
CA GLY A 138 -4.27 -3.61 -3.93
C GLY A 138 -2.98 -3.07 -3.30
N GLY A 139 -1.94 -3.88 -3.31
CA GLY A 139 -0.63 -3.53 -2.77
C GLY A 139 -0.11 -4.55 -1.77
N ASP A 140 0.83 -4.12 -0.92
CA ASP A 140 1.43 -4.96 0.11
C ASP A 140 0.69 -4.81 1.45
N PHE A 141 -0.16 -5.76 1.75
CA PHE A 141 -0.90 -5.80 3.01
C PHE A 141 -0.06 -6.31 4.19
N ASN A 142 1.07 -6.94 3.94
CA ASN A 142 1.87 -7.63 4.96
C ASN A 142 1.05 -8.62 5.82
N HIS A 143 0.03 -9.22 5.21
CA HIS A 143 -0.84 -10.23 5.80
C HIS A 143 -0.89 -11.48 4.93
N ASN A 144 -1.14 -12.63 5.55
CA ASN A 144 -1.47 -13.83 4.82
C ASN A 144 -2.91 -13.75 4.30
N LEU A 145 -3.06 -13.55 3.00
CA LEU A 145 -4.37 -13.45 2.35
C LEU A 145 -4.98 -14.83 2.06
N ARG A 146 -4.22 -15.92 2.21
CA ARG A 146 -4.68 -17.29 1.96
C ARG A 146 -5.19 -17.91 3.25
N THR A 147 -6.29 -18.63 3.16
CA THR A 147 -6.91 -19.35 4.29
C THR A 147 -6.73 -20.85 4.21
N ASP A 148 -6.12 -21.37 3.12
CA ASP A 148 -5.92 -22.80 2.94
C ASP A 148 -4.64 -23.29 3.64
N ALA A 149 -4.63 -24.56 4.03
CA ALA A 149 -3.51 -25.22 4.69
C ALA A 149 -2.23 -25.31 3.84
N SER A 150 -2.30 -24.97 2.55
CA SER A 150 -1.15 -24.95 1.64
C SER A 150 -0.40 -23.61 1.64
N SER A 151 -0.79 -22.68 2.50
CA SER A 151 -0.12 -21.41 2.64
C SER A 151 1.28 -21.60 3.21
N ASN A 152 2.29 -21.22 2.43
CA ASN A 152 3.69 -21.13 2.88
C ASN A 152 4.02 -19.73 3.41
N ALA A 153 3.03 -19.03 3.95
CA ALA A 153 3.25 -17.70 4.53
C ALA A 153 4.22 -17.82 5.73
N PRO A 154 5.16 -16.88 5.88
CA PRO A 154 6.04 -16.86 7.03
C PRO A 154 5.22 -16.64 8.32
N GLU A 155 5.72 -17.15 9.45
CA GLU A 155 5.02 -17.11 10.75
C GLU A 155 4.62 -15.68 11.19
N TRP A 156 5.37 -14.66 10.77
CA TRP A 156 5.07 -13.27 11.09
C TRP A 156 3.86 -12.72 10.32
N ALA A 157 3.51 -13.33 9.17
CA ALA A 157 2.40 -12.88 8.34
C ALA A 157 1.07 -13.35 8.95
N GLN A 158 0.46 -12.49 9.74
CA GLN A 158 -0.83 -12.77 10.37
C GLN A 158 -1.93 -13.00 9.31
N PRO A 159 -2.92 -13.84 9.59
CA PRO A 159 -4.08 -13.98 8.73
C PRO A 159 -4.75 -12.62 8.48
N PHE A 160 -5.20 -12.39 7.27
CA PHE A 160 -6.00 -11.21 6.96
C PHE A 160 -7.39 -11.34 7.61
N PRO A 161 -7.86 -10.33 8.36
CA PRO A 161 -9.14 -10.39 9.07
C PRO A 161 -10.32 -10.20 8.10
N ARG A 162 -10.70 -11.25 7.40
CA ARG A 162 -11.76 -11.22 6.37
C ARG A 162 -13.11 -10.79 6.93
N GLU A 163 -13.37 -11.10 8.19
CA GLU A 163 -14.58 -10.75 8.93
C GLU A 163 -14.71 -9.24 9.20
N GLU A 164 -13.60 -8.51 9.15
CA GLU A 164 -13.58 -7.06 9.30
C GLU A 164 -13.83 -6.31 7.99
N LEU A 165 -13.88 -7.02 6.83
CA LEU A 165 -14.17 -6.37 5.56
C LEU A 165 -15.55 -5.70 5.62
N PRO A 166 -15.65 -4.42 5.21
CA PRO A 166 -16.93 -3.74 5.20
C PRO A 166 -17.94 -4.43 4.26
N GLU A 167 -19.22 -4.28 4.56
CA GLU A 167 -20.28 -4.79 3.71
C GLU A 167 -20.12 -4.30 2.26
N GLY A 168 -20.30 -5.22 1.31
CA GLY A 168 -20.14 -4.97 -0.12
C GLY A 168 -18.72 -5.22 -0.65
N PHE A 169 -17.74 -5.43 0.23
CA PHE A 169 -16.37 -5.76 -0.17
C PHE A 169 -16.11 -7.26 -0.14
N ARG A 170 -15.22 -7.71 -1.02
CA ARG A 170 -14.76 -9.10 -1.09
C ARG A 170 -13.30 -9.17 -1.55
N MET A 171 -12.63 -10.25 -1.22
CA MET A 171 -11.30 -10.52 -1.72
C MET A 171 -11.38 -10.93 -3.19
N GLY A 172 -10.52 -10.33 -4.04
CA GLY A 172 -10.45 -10.68 -5.46
C GLY A 172 -10.15 -12.16 -5.70
N MET A 173 -9.39 -12.80 -4.79
CA MET A 173 -9.07 -14.24 -4.85
C MET A 173 -10.33 -15.12 -4.75
N ASP A 174 -11.37 -14.69 -4.08
CA ASP A 174 -12.59 -15.49 -3.91
C ASP A 174 -13.39 -15.55 -5.23
N SER A 175 -13.22 -14.54 -6.09
CA SER A 175 -13.84 -14.47 -7.41
C SER A 175 -13.14 -15.34 -8.47
N LEU A 176 -11.90 -15.73 -8.24
CA LEU A 176 -11.13 -16.58 -9.18
C LEU A 176 -11.38 -18.08 -8.96
N ARG A 177 -12.08 -18.45 -7.90
CA ARG A 177 -12.39 -19.84 -7.55
C ARG A 177 -13.82 -20.27 -7.93
N ALA A 178 -14.58 -19.36 -8.48
CA ALA A 178 -15.90 -19.61 -9.04
C ALA A 178 -15.81 -19.84 -10.55
#